data_6a8b59c016702d172ae433060f18c486
#
_entry.id   6a8b59c016702d172ae433060f18c486
#
_cell.length_a   1.000
_cell.length_b   1.000
_cell.length_c   1.000
_cell.angle_alpha   90.00
_cell.angle_beta   90.00
_cell.angle_gamma   90.00
#
_symmetry.space_group_name_H-M   'P 1'
#
loop_
_entity.id
_entity.type
_entity.pdbx_description
1 polymer ?
#
loop_
_entity_poly.entity_id
_entity_poly.type
_entity_poly.pdbx_seq_one_letter_code
_entity_poly.pdbx_strand_id
1 'polypeptide(L)'
;MKKIGKERTAGFTLLEVVVAIAILGLVSAPICSSLILAGRINAHSQVVMEAHLNVRTAVEILMQDGVTEASENYRAGEFPHVKIETEKENSSDPYYHVTVSDKRTEPLVTVETDVRAMPKGGGA
;
A
#
# COMPACT_ATOMS: atom_id res chain seq x y z
N MET A 1 65.58 40.36 -10.67
CA MET A 1 65.47 38.95 -10.18
C MET A 1 64.07 38.74 -9.59
N LYS A 2 63.24 37.97 -10.27
CA LYS A 2 61.90 37.62 -9.84
C LYS A 2 61.98 36.51 -8.80
N LYS A 3 61.66 36.77 -7.55
CA LYS A 3 61.49 35.73 -6.52
C LYS A 3 60.28 34.89 -6.87
N ILE A 4 60.52 33.66 -7.30
CA ILE A 4 59.52 32.63 -7.44
C ILE A 4 59.03 32.30 -6.02
N GLY A 5 57.82 32.74 -5.70
CA GLY A 5 57.17 32.38 -4.44
C GLY A 5 57.01 30.86 -4.39
N LYS A 6 57.66 30.25 -3.41
CA LYS A 6 57.51 28.83 -3.08
C LYS A 6 56.06 28.66 -2.60
N GLU A 7 55.22 28.12 -3.49
CA GLU A 7 53.86 27.72 -3.09
C GLU A 7 54.03 26.67 -1.98
N ARG A 8 53.64 27.06 -0.77
CA ARG A 8 53.50 26.15 0.34
C ARG A 8 52.29 25.29 0.03
N THR A 9 52.52 24.09 -0.51
CA THR A 9 51.56 23.02 -0.43
C THR A 9 51.37 22.69 1.04
N ALA A 10 50.34 23.30 1.66
CA ALA A 10 49.94 22.99 3.01
C ALA A 10 49.35 21.58 2.96
N GLY A 11 50.10 20.59 3.44
CA GLY A 11 49.57 19.26 3.67
C GLY A 11 48.47 19.34 4.75
N PHE A 12 47.46 18.52 4.64
CA PHE A 12 46.42 18.39 5.65
C PHE A 12 47.07 18.01 7.00
N THR A 13 46.65 18.68 8.06
CA THR A 13 47.09 18.32 9.41
C THR A 13 46.38 17.03 9.85
N LEU A 14 47.03 16.24 10.74
CA LEU A 14 46.41 15.04 11.31
C LEU A 14 45.06 15.35 11.97
N LEU A 15 44.98 16.48 12.66
CA LEU A 15 43.77 16.96 13.30
C LEU A 15 42.64 17.19 12.28
N GLU A 16 42.95 17.78 11.14
CA GLU A 16 41.97 18.07 10.08
C GLU A 16 41.38 16.78 9.49
N VAL A 17 42.20 15.75 9.30
CA VAL A 17 41.76 14.43 8.84
C VAL A 17 40.86 13.77 9.87
N VAL A 18 41.22 13.83 11.16
CA VAL A 18 40.40 13.25 12.24
C VAL A 18 39.03 13.95 12.33
N VAL A 19 39.02 15.28 12.24
CA VAL A 19 37.77 16.06 12.26
C VAL A 19 36.91 15.73 11.02
N ALA A 20 37.51 15.61 9.84
CA ALA A 20 36.78 15.26 8.62
C ALA A 20 36.12 13.87 8.72
N ILE A 21 36.85 12.87 9.25
CA ILE A 21 36.28 11.51 9.47
C ILE A 21 35.17 11.53 10.50
N ALA A 22 35.30 12.31 11.58
CA ALA A 22 34.27 12.46 12.60
C ALA A 22 32.99 13.06 12.03
N ILE A 23 33.09 14.11 11.22
CA ILE A 23 31.95 14.72 10.53
C ILE A 23 31.31 13.74 9.55
N LEU A 24 32.12 13.02 8.77
CA LEU A 24 31.63 12.02 7.83
C LEU A 24 30.85 10.91 8.53
N GLY A 25 31.34 10.44 9.68
CA GLY A 25 30.66 9.45 10.51
C GLY A 25 29.32 9.95 11.05
N LEU A 26 29.26 11.19 11.54
CA LEU A 26 28.05 11.83 12.04
C LEU A 26 26.95 11.95 10.96
N VAL A 27 27.33 12.26 9.72
CA VAL A 27 26.39 12.44 8.61
C VAL A 27 25.93 11.10 8.01
N SER A 28 26.78 10.07 8.05
CA SER A 28 26.50 8.76 7.45
C SER A 28 25.33 8.04 8.14
N ALA A 29 25.22 8.14 9.47
CA ALA A 29 24.19 7.43 10.22
C ALA A 29 22.74 7.83 9.85
N PRO A 30 22.37 9.12 9.76
CA PRO A 30 21.04 9.51 9.33
C PRO A 30 20.74 9.17 7.88
N ILE A 31 21.74 9.18 6.99
CA ILE A 31 21.57 8.80 5.58
C ILE A 31 21.21 7.31 5.49
N CYS A 32 21.94 6.44 6.16
CA CYS A 32 21.63 5.00 6.18
C CYS A 32 20.24 4.71 6.76
N SER A 33 19.87 5.39 7.84
CA SER A 33 18.55 5.26 8.45
C SER A 33 17.42 5.67 7.51
N SER A 34 17.61 6.75 6.76
CA SER A 34 16.65 7.24 5.77
C SER A 34 16.43 6.25 4.62
N LEU A 35 17.49 5.59 4.15
CA LEU A 35 17.39 4.58 3.09
C LEU A 35 16.61 3.34 3.56
N ILE A 36 16.86 2.88 4.79
CA ILE A 36 16.13 1.75 5.37
C ILE A 36 14.64 2.10 5.52
N LEU A 37 14.32 3.30 6.01
CA LEU A 37 12.96 3.76 6.15
C LEU A 37 12.25 3.86 4.80
N ALA A 38 12.92 4.43 3.78
CA ALA A 38 12.39 4.51 2.42
C ALA A 38 12.07 3.12 1.84
N GLY A 39 12.93 2.14 2.06
CA GLY A 39 12.70 0.75 1.67
C GLY A 39 11.45 0.15 2.33
N ARG A 40 11.25 0.39 3.62
CA ARG A 40 10.07 -0.10 4.36
C ARG A 40 8.77 0.56 3.87
N ILE A 41 8.79 1.87 3.64
CA ILE A 41 7.64 2.61 3.12
C ILE A 41 7.27 2.10 1.74
N ASN A 42 8.24 1.87 0.87
CA ASN A 42 7.99 1.36 -0.47
C ASN A 42 7.38 -0.04 -0.46
N ALA A 43 7.90 -0.96 0.38
CA ALA A 43 7.34 -2.29 0.55
C ALA A 43 5.89 -2.25 1.09
N HIS A 44 5.62 -1.39 2.07
CA HIS A 44 4.27 -1.21 2.61
C HIS A 44 3.31 -0.64 1.56
N SER A 45 3.76 0.35 0.77
CA SER A 45 2.96 0.95 -0.30
C SER A 45 2.56 -0.06 -1.38
N GLN A 46 3.44 -0.99 -1.74
CA GLN A 46 3.11 -2.06 -2.69
C GLN A 46 2.00 -2.96 -2.16
N VAL A 47 2.07 -3.33 -0.90
CA VAL A 47 1.06 -4.18 -0.25
C VAL A 47 -0.31 -3.49 -0.19
N VAL A 48 -0.34 -2.19 0.14
CA VAL A 48 -1.58 -1.39 0.16
C VAL A 48 -2.15 -1.26 -1.25
N MET A 49 -1.31 -1.02 -2.25
CA MET A 49 -1.74 -0.90 -3.65
C MET A 49 -2.34 -2.20 -4.18
N GLU A 50 -1.73 -3.33 -3.86
CA GLU A 50 -2.26 -4.65 -4.22
C GLU A 50 -3.62 -4.90 -3.57
N ALA A 51 -3.78 -4.59 -2.28
CA ALA A 51 -5.06 -4.69 -1.58
C ALA A 51 -6.14 -3.81 -2.24
N HIS A 52 -5.80 -2.57 -2.60
CA HIS A 52 -6.70 -1.67 -3.32
C HIS A 52 -7.15 -2.23 -4.68
N LEU A 53 -6.22 -2.78 -5.47
CA LEU A 53 -6.54 -3.35 -6.77
C LEU A 53 -7.47 -4.56 -6.65
N ASN A 54 -7.21 -5.44 -5.70
CA ASN A 54 -8.03 -6.63 -5.46
C ASN A 54 -9.46 -6.24 -5.04
N VAL A 55 -9.59 -5.32 -4.07
CA VAL A 55 -10.90 -4.84 -3.58
C VAL A 55 -11.64 -4.12 -4.71
N ARG A 56 -10.98 -3.24 -5.44
CA ARG A 56 -11.59 -2.51 -6.56
C ARG A 56 -12.10 -3.45 -7.65
N THR A 57 -11.31 -4.42 -8.05
CA THR A 57 -11.71 -5.42 -9.05
C THR A 57 -12.93 -6.22 -8.60
N ALA A 58 -12.97 -6.64 -7.32
CA ALA A 58 -14.11 -7.33 -6.76
C ALA A 58 -15.37 -6.46 -6.78
N VAL A 59 -15.27 -5.19 -6.38
CA VAL A 59 -16.40 -4.24 -6.41
C VAL A 59 -16.90 -4.02 -7.84
N GLU A 60 -16.03 -3.82 -8.81
CA GLU A 60 -16.40 -3.63 -10.23
C GLU A 60 -17.17 -4.84 -10.78
N ILE A 61 -16.71 -6.05 -10.48
CA ILE A 61 -17.38 -7.28 -10.91
C ILE A 61 -18.74 -7.44 -10.21
N LEU A 62 -18.81 -7.17 -8.91
CA LEU A 62 -20.07 -7.23 -8.17
C LEU A 62 -21.09 -6.21 -8.66
N MET A 63 -20.66 -5.01 -9.03
CA MET A 63 -21.53 -4.00 -9.61
C MET A 63 -22.05 -4.39 -11.00
N GLN A 64 -21.26 -5.12 -11.77
CA GLN A 64 -21.62 -5.57 -13.11
C GLN A 64 -22.54 -6.80 -13.06
N ASP A 65 -22.20 -7.79 -12.26
CA ASP A 65 -22.91 -9.07 -12.17
C ASP A 65 -24.10 -9.04 -11.22
N GLY A 66 -24.09 -8.15 -10.22
CA GLY A 66 -25.05 -8.13 -9.13
C GLY A 66 -24.79 -9.18 -8.05
N VAL A 67 -25.67 -9.21 -7.04
CA VAL A 67 -25.59 -10.11 -5.88
C VAL A 67 -26.82 -10.98 -5.82
N THR A 68 -26.66 -12.30 -5.60
CA THR A 68 -27.74 -13.28 -5.58
C THR A 68 -28.16 -13.72 -4.18
N GLU A 69 -27.24 -13.69 -3.23
CA GLU A 69 -27.45 -14.17 -1.86
C GLU A 69 -26.78 -13.28 -0.84
N ALA A 70 -27.44 -13.07 0.31
CA ALA A 70 -26.82 -12.48 1.48
C ALA A 70 -26.00 -13.56 2.21
N SER A 71 -24.70 -13.42 2.26
CA SER A 71 -23.81 -14.32 3.00
C SER A 71 -22.49 -13.67 3.41
N GLU A 72 -21.95 -14.21 4.50
CA GLU A 72 -20.63 -13.81 5.00
C GLU A 72 -19.54 -14.27 4.13
N ASN A 73 -19.01 -14.13 3.25
CA ASN A 73 -17.99 -14.66 2.31
C ASN A 73 -18.59 -15.02 0.95
N TYR A 74 -19.50 -14.17 0.50
CA TYR A 74 -20.04 -14.25 -0.83
C TYR A 74 -18.91 -14.33 -1.87
N ARG A 75 -18.99 -15.32 -2.80
CA ARG A 75 -17.99 -15.54 -3.87
C ARG A 75 -16.53 -15.71 -3.37
N ALA A 76 -16.33 -16.23 -2.16
CA ALA A 76 -14.99 -16.38 -1.56
C ALA A 76 -13.99 -17.22 -2.38
N GLY A 77 -14.48 -18.16 -3.18
CA GLY A 77 -13.66 -18.98 -4.08
C GLY A 77 -13.16 -18.23 -5.31
N GLU A 78 -13.88 -17.18 -5.72
CA GLU A 78 -13.56 -16.37 -6.90
C GLU A 78 -12.57 -15.25 -6.59
N PHE A 79 -12.64 -14.73 -5.36
CA PHE A 79 -11.76 -13.67 -4.87
C PHE A 79 -10.96 -14.12 -3.64
N PRO A 80 -9.90 -14.92 -3.80
CA PRO A 80 -9.18 -15.54 -2.68
C PRO A 80 -8.51 -14.56 -1.73
N HIS A 81 -8.23 -13.33 -2.18
CA HIS A 81 -7.56 -12.29 -1.41
C HIS A 81 -8.50 -11.23 -0.83
N VAL A 82 -9.80 -11.36 -1.09
CA VAL A 82 -10.82 -10.41 -0.68
C VAL A 82 -11.89 -11.13 0.14
N LYS A 83 -12.40 -10.45 1.15
CA LYS A 83 -13.58 -10.86 1.92
C LYS A 83 -14.76 -10.02 1.46
N ILE A 84 -15.84 -10.67 1.09
CA ILE A 84 -17.08 -10.02 0.65
C ILE A 84 -18.18 -10.43 1.60
N GLU A 85 -18.68 -9.49 2.35
CA GLU A 85 -19.85 -9.64 3.22
C GLU A 85 -21.05 -8.96 2.57
N THR A 86 -22.17 -9.66 2.53
CA THR A 86 -23.40 -9.15 1.94
C THR A 86 -24.51 -9.17 2.96
N GLU A 87 -25.17 -8.07 3.17
CA GLU A 87 -26.32 -7.93 4.05
C GLU A 87 -27.52 -7.40 3.29
N LYS A 88 -28.70 -7.85 3.65
CA LYS A 88 -29.95 -7.36 3.07
C LYS A 88 -30.82 -6.76 4.18
N GLU A 89 -31.07 -5.48 4.13
CA GLU A 89 -31.83 -4.77 5.16
C GLU A 89 -33.30 -5.21 5.20
N ASN A 90 -33.92 -5.46 4.04
CA ASN A 90 -35.29 -5.95 3.93
C ASN A 90 -35.44 -6.96 2.78
N SER A 91 -36.28 -7.98 2.97
CA SER A 91 -36.54 -8.98 1.93
C SER A 91 -37.13 -8.41 0.63
N SER A 92 -37.74 -7.24 0.68
CA SER A 92 -38.31 -6.55 -0.48
C SER A 92 -37.38 -5.56 -1.16
N ASP A 93 -36.20 -5.31 -0.56
CA ASP A 93 -35.21 -4.38 -1.11
C ASP A 93 -34.53 -4.99 -2.34
N PRO A 94 -34.44 -4.27 -3.48
CA PRO A 94 -33.74 -4.71 -4.66
C PRO A 94 -32.21 -4.60 -4.54
N TYR A 95 -31.69 -4.07 -3.42
CA TYR A 95 -30.26 -3.88 -3.19
C TYR A 95 -29.76 -4.70 -2.01
N TYR A 96 -28.50 -5.11 -2.09
CA TYR A 96 -27.72 -5.65 -1.00
C TYR A 96 -26.68 -4.63 -0.55
N HIS A 97 -26.54 -4.45 0.74
CA HIS A 97 -25.39 -3.75 1.31
C HIS A 97 -24.19 -4.69 1.28
N VAL A 98 -23.15 -4.30 0.58
CA VAL A 98 -21.96 -5.14 0.35
C VAL A 98 -20.73 -4.48 0.93
N THR A 99 -20.08 -5.18 1.83
CA THR A 99 -18.80 -4.77 2.40
C THR A 99 -17.70 -5.61 1.77
N VAL A 100 -16.80 -4.98 1.04
CA VAL A 100 -15.66 -5.62 0.38
C VAL A 100 -14.38 -5.17 1.07
N SER A 101 -13.63 -6.10 1.63
CA SER A 101 -12.38 -5.83 2.34
C SER A 101 -11.28 -6.80 1.93
N ASP A 102 -10.02 -6.42 2.13
CA ASP A 102 -8.93 -7.37 1.96
C ASP A 102 -8.94 -8.41 3.10
N LYS A 103 -8.51 -9.64 2.78
CA LYS A 103 -8.61 -10.81 3.66
C LYS A 103 -7.59 -10.84 4.79
N ARG A 104 -7.29 -9.72 5.42
CA ARG A 104 -6.38 -9.62 6.57
C ARG A 104 -7.15 -9.52 7.86
N THR A 105 -6.50 -9.85 8.97
CA THR A 105 -7.09 -9.71 10.32
C THR A 105 -7.48 -8.26 10.62
N GLU A 106 -6.64 -7.32 10.15
CA GLU A 106 -6.94 -5.88 10.10
C GLU A 106 -6.90 -5.46 8.64
N PRO A 107 -8.07 -5.23 8.01
CA PRO A 107 -8.11 -4.89 6.60
C PRO A 107 -7.51 -3.51 6.35
N LEU A 108 -6.62 -3.42 5.36
CA LEU A 108 -6.02 -2.15 4.92
C LEU A 108 -6.99 -1.32 4.07
N VAL A 109 -7.91 -2.00 3.41
CA VAL A 109 -8.90 -1.39 2.52
C VAL A 109 -10.25 -2.04 2.77
N THR A 110 -11.26 -1.21 3.00
CA THR A 110 -12.65 -1.61 3.11
C THR A 110 -13.51 -0.67 2.27
N VAL A 111 -14.38 -1.21 1.45
CA VAL A 111 -15.33 -0.47 0.63
C VAL A 111 -16.73 -0.99 0.93
N GLU A 112 -17.62 -0.07 1.27
CA GLU A 112 -19.04 -0.34 1.49
C GLU A 112 -19.84 0.25 0.33
N THR A 113 -20.72 -0.52 -0.26
CA THR A 113 -21.52 -0.09 -1.40
C THR A 113 -22.81 -0.89 -1.49
N ASP A 114 -23.84 -0.29 -2.09
CA ASP A 114 -25.08 -0.96 -2.38
C ASP A 114 -25.05 -1.55 -3.80
N VAL A 115 -25.25 -2.85 -3.90
CA VAL A 115 -25.22 -3.58 -5.17
C VAL A 115 -26.60 -4.14 -5.45
N ARG A 116 -27.05 -4.00 -6.69
CA ARG A 116 -28.35 -4.49 -7.12
C ARG A 116 -28.44 -6.02 -7.02
N ALA A 117 -29.55 -6.49 -6.43
CA ALA A 117 -29.86 -7.91 -6.47
C ALA A 117 -30.06 -8.38 -7.92
N MET A 118 -29.45 -9.53 -8.26
CA MET A 118 -29.77 -10.18 -9.53
C MET A 118 -31.23 -10.63 -9.55
N PRO A 119 -31.96 -10.41 -10.64
CA PRO A 119 -33.30 -10.95 -10.77
C PRO A 119 -33.26 -12.48 -10.71
N LYS A 120 -34.03 -13.08 -9.79
CA LYS A 120 -34.22 -14.54 -9.75
C LYS A 120 -34.84 -14.95 -11.09
N GLY A 121 -34.09 -15.69 -11.93
CA GLY A 121 -34.61 -16.31 -13.13
C GLY A 121 -34.08 -15.79 -14.45
N GLY A 122 -32.96 -15.09 -14.48
CA GLY A 122 -32.24 -14.74 -15.71
C GLY A 122 -31.35 -15.86 -16.23
N GLY A 123 -31.78 -17.09 -16.20
CA GLY A 123 -31.18 -18.19 -16.95
C GLY A 123 -31.81 -18.22 -18.33
N ALA A 124 -31.12 -17.67 -19.29
CA ALA A 124 -31.41 -18.01 -20.68
C ALA A 124 -30.80 -19.34 -21.01
#